data_d9c848a28bb18e0fc983097ccd3f5cb1
#
_entry.id   d9c848a28bb18e0fc983097ccd3f5cb1
#
_cell.length_a   1.000
_cell.length_b   1.000
_cell.length_c   1.000
_cell.angle_alpha   90.00
_cell.angle_beta   90.00
_cell.angle_gamma   90.00
#
_symmetry.space_group_name_H-M   'P 1'
#
loop_
_entity.id
_entity.type
_entity.pdbx_description
1 polymer ?
#
loop_
_entity_poly.entity_id
_entity_poly.type
_entity_poly.pdbx_seq_one_letter_code
_entity_poly.pdbx_strand_id
1 'polypeptide(L)'
;KFFANGGGKLDDSLEAAIEARLNEPWDRPVGRDVGRVIVDESAAERYIYHLLSSLSVNLSGIKVVVDCANGAASEVAPEVYARAGAEVIAISNQPNGLNINENCGSTHLENLIAEVKKQGADLGIAHDGDADRCLAIDAAGNLVDGDYILAILAKEWKVQTVVGTVMTNLGFIKAMTETGIAFEKTPVGDRYVLENMLANGHKLGGEQSGHIIMRDFANTGDGLLTALQLMSVMAKSKKSLSELAKVMVRFPQVLINVDGVNKANLTTSKAIAAAIGDNESKLGANGRILLRASGTEPLVRVMVEAESAVMAEEIASKLAALVRLELS
;
A
#
# COMPACT_ATOMS: atom_id res chain seq x y z
N LYS A 1 4.25 -15.04 -5.98
CA LYS A 1 5.36 -14.14 -6.38
C LYS A 1 6.65 -14.94 -6.63
N PHE A 2 7.50 -14.44 -7.52
CA PHE A 2 8.85 -14.94 -7.74
C PHE A 2 9.87 -13.91 -7.24
N PHE A 3 10.94 -14.39 -6.63
CA PHE A 3 12.00 -13.55 -6.09
C PHE A 3 13.35 -13.99 -6.65
N ALA A 4 14.23 -13.01 -6.87
CA ALA A 4 15.62 -13.26 -7.19
C ALA A 4 16.39 -13.81 -5.99
N ASN A 5 17.60 -14.28 -6.21
CA ASN A 5 18.52 -14.67 -5.12
C ASN A 5 18.72 -13.46 -4.18
N GLY A 6 18.56 -13.68 -2.88
CA GLY A 6 18.62 -12.62 -1.87
C GLY A 6 17.28 -11.94 -1.57
N GLY A 7 16.16 -12.45 -2.11
CA GLY A 7 14.79 -11.98 -1.79
C GLY A 7 14.36 -10.69 -2.48
N GLY A 8 15.10 -10.21 -3.47
CA GLY A 8 14.70 -9.08 -4.30
C GLY A 8 13.71 -9.49 -5.40
N LYS A 9 13.04 -8.50 -6.03
CA LYS A 9 12.23 -8.73 -7.22
C LYS A 9 13.09 -9.25 -8.38
N LEU A 10 12.46 -10.01 -9.30
CA LEU A 10 13.09 -10.39 -10.56
C LEU A 10 13.26 -9.16 -11.47
N ASP A 11 14.30 -9.19 -12.30
CA ASP A 11 14.46 -8.20 -13.38
C ASP A 11 13.38 -8.41 -14.45
N ASP A 12 12.90 -7.32 -15.08
CA ASP A 12 11.89 -7.37 -16.13
C ASP A 12 12.29 -8.28 -17.30
N SER A 13 13.58 -8.32 -17.64
CA SER A 13 14.11 -9.21 -18.69
C SER A 13 13.94 -10.67 -18.32
N LEU A 14 14.09 -11.02 -17.05
CA LEU A 14 13.90 -12.39 -16.57
C LEU A 14 12.41 -12.74 -16.48
N GLU A 15 11.55 -11.81 -16.04
CA GLU A 15 10.09 -11.99 -16.04
C GLU A 15 9.59 -12.24 -17.49
N ALA A 16 10.00 -11.39 -18.43
CA ALA A 16 9.65 -11.56 -19.85
C ALA A 16 10.15 -12.89 -20.44
N ALA A 17 11.35 -13.35 -20.04
CA ALA A 17 11.88 -14.64 -20.45
C ALA A 17 11.08 -15.82 -19.89
N ILE A 18 10.62 -15.71 -18.63
CA ILE A 18 9.74 -16.72 -17.99
C ILE A 18 8.40 -16.77 -18.72
N GLU A 19 7.78 -15.62 -18.99
CA GLU A 19 6.50 -15.52 -19.70
C GLU A 19 6.60 -16.10 -21.13
N ALA A 20 7.68 -15.80 -21.85
CA ALA A 20 7.91 -16.35 -23.18
C ALA A 20 7.96 -17.88 -23.15
N ARG A 21 8.61 -18.47 -22.15
CA ARG A 21 8.72 -19.93 -22.01
C ARG A 21 7.40 -20.63 -21.68
N LEU A 22 6.40 -19.94 -21.13
CA LEU A 22 5.08 -20.52 -20.90
C LEU A 22 4.39 -20.99 -22.18
N ASN A 23 4.74 -20.39 -23.33
CA ASN A 23 4.18 -20.70 -24.64
C ASN A 23 5.05 -21.66 -25.44
N GLU A 24 6.21 -22.09 -24.94
CA GLU A 24 7.07 -23.08 -25.62
C GLU A 24 6.51 -24.49 -25.39
N PRO A 25 6.59 -25.37 -26.41
CA PRO A 25 6.37 -26.80 -26.24
C PRO A 25 7.47 -27.34 -25.32
N TRP A 26 7.10 -28.06 -24.27
CA TRP A 26 8.07 -28.63 -23.35
C TRP A 26 7.81 -30.11 -23.10
N ASP A 27 8.90 -30.85 -23.11
CA ASP A 27 8.87 -32.28 -22.79
C ASP A 27 8.61 -32.47 -21.31
N ARG A 28 7.56 -33.23 -21.01
CA ARG A 28 7.25 -33.53 -19.61
C ARG A 28 8.21 -34.59 -19.09
N PRO A 29 8.84 -34.39 -17.92
CA PRO A 29 9.71 -35.39 -17.33
C PRO A 29 8.92 -36.66 -17.01
N VAL A 30 9.56 -37.80 -17.21
CA VAL A 30 8.96 -39.12 -16.94
C VAL A 30 9.83 -39.97 -16.03
N GLY A 31 9.23 -40.92 -15.34
CA GLY A 31 9.94 -41.87 -14.49
C GLY A 31 10.71 -41.18 -13.36
N ARG A 32 12.01 -41.42 -13.29
CA ARG A 32 12.90 -40.87 -12.23
C ARG A 32 13.16 -39.37 -12.32
N ASP A 33 12.91 -38.80 -13.49
CA ASP A 33 13.13 -37.37 -13.76
C ASP A 33 11.96 -36.49 -13.31
N VAL A 34 10.84 -37.11 -12.88
CA VAL A 34 9.71 -36.39 -12.26
C VAL A 34 10.17 -35.81 -10.91
N GLY A 35 9.97 -34.50 -10.72
CA GLY A 35 10.29 -33.81 -9.48
C GLY A 35 9.51 -34.33 -8.27
N ARG A 36 9.94 -33.97 -7.07
CA ARG A 36 9.27 -34.29 -5.81
C ARG A 36 8.68 -33.05 -5.18
N VAL A 37 7.49 -33.19 -4.63
CA VAL A 37 6.90 -32.17 -3.75
C VAL A 37 7.43 -32.43 -2.33
N ILE A 38 8.03 -31.43 -1.74
CA ILE A 38 8.51 -31.44 -0.36
C ILE A 38 7.66 -30.42 0.40
N VAL A 39 6.98 -30.87 1.45
CA VAL A 39 6.24 -29.98 2.36
C VAL A 39 7.19 -29.53 3.45
N ASP A 40 7.39 -28.22 3.58
CA ASP A 40 8.16 -27.61 4.67
C ASP A 40 7.19 -27.07 5.73
N GLU A 41 6.87 -27.88 6.71
CA GLU A 41 5.97 -27.51 7.82
C GLU A 41 6.56 -26.42 8.74
N SER A 42 7.87 -26.16 8.66
CA SER A 42 8.54 -25.16 9.49
C SER A 42 8.55 -23.74 8.89
N ALA A 43 8.08 -23.56 7.66
CA ALA A 43 8.17 -22.29 6.95
C ALA A 43 7.36 -21.17 7.65
N ALA A 44 6.13 -21.47 8.05
CA ALA A 44 5.28 -20.52 8.76
C ALA A 44 5.89 -20.12 10.11
N GLU A 45 6.42 -21.08 10.88
CA GLU A 45 7.04 -20.82 12.18
C GLU A 45 8.31 -19.95 12.06
N ARG A 46 9.13 -20.18 11.03
CA ARG A 46 10.31 -19.32 10.76
C ARG A 46 9.91 -17.89 10.44
N TYR A 47 8.83 -17.73 9.66
CA TYR A 47 8.32 -16.41 9.33
C TYR A 47 7.73 -15.70 10.55
N ILE A 48 6.91 -16.38 11.36
CA ILE A 48 6.39 -15.86 12.64
C ILE A 48 7.56 -15.44 13.56
N TYR A 49 8.59 -16.27 13.68
CA TYR A 49 9.75 -15.92 14.49
C TYR A 49 10.45 -14.66 13.97
N HIS A 50 10.64 -14.53 12.66
CA HIS A 50 11.20 -13.34 12.04
C HIS A 50 10.37 -12.08 12.37
N LEU A 51 9.07 -12.16 12.20
CA LEU A 51 8.15 -11.06 12.51
C LEU A 51 8.22 -10.66 13.98
N LEU A 52 8.15 -11.62 14.89
CA LEU A 52 8.23 -11.36 16.34
C LEU A 52 9.58 -10.76 16.73
N SER A 53 10.68 -11.17 16.09
CA SER A 53 12.01 -10.61 16.35
C SER A 53 12.14 -9.14 15.98
N SER A 54 11.24 -8.60 15.16
CA SER A 54 11.19 -7.18 14.80
C SER A 54 10.61 -6.30 15.91
N LEU A 55 9.94 -6.89 16.91
CA LEU A 55 9.28 -6.17 17.97
C LEU A 55 10.24 -5.94 19.15
N SER A 56 10.17 -4.74 19.71
CA SER A 56 10.89 -4.39 20.94
C SER A 56 9.94 -4.21 22.15
N VAL A 57 8.63 -4.40 21.95
CA VAL A 57 7.59 -4.29 23.00
C VAL A 57 6.54 -5.38 22.80
N ASN A 58 5.90 -5.78 23.89
CA ASN A 58 4.74 -6.64 23.87
C ASN A 58 3.48 -5.81 23.54
N LEU A 59 2.54 -6.41 22.82
CA LEU A 59 1.29 -5.76 22.39
C LEU A 59 0.11 -5.98 23.35
N SER A 60 0.38 -6.43 24.58
CA SER A 60 -0.67 -6.64 25.60
C SER A 60 -1.48 -5.38 25.83
N GLY A 61 -2.81 -5.54 25.88
CA GLY A 61 -3.76 -4.45 26.03
C GLY A 61 -4.19 -3.81 24.73
N ILE A 62 -3.72 -4.32 23.57
CA ILE A 62 -4.25 -3.93 22.26
C ILE A 62 -5.23 -5.02 21.78
N LYS A 63 -6.45 -4.60 21.48
CA LYS A 63 -7.47 -5.44 20.86
C LYS A 63 -7.60 -5.09 19.39
N VAL A 64 -7.35 -6.08 18.51
CA VAL A 64 -7.32 -5.89 17.06
C VAL A 64 -8.29 -6.83 16.35
N VAL A 65 -9.05 -6.29 15.39
CA VAL A 65 -9.75 -7.10 14.40
C VAL A 65 -8.86 -7.19 13.16
N VAL A 66 -8.58 -8.40 12.67
CA VAL A 66 -7.80 -8.60 11.45
C VAL A 66 -8.64 -9.23 10.36
N ASP A 67 -8.74 -8.56 9.21
CA ASP A 67 -9.32 -9.09 7.98
C ASP A 67 -8.18 -9.67 7.13
N CYS A 68 -8.20 -10.98 6.96
CA CYS A 68 -7.17 -11.73 6.25
C CYS A 68 -7.46 -11.89 4.75
N ALA A 69 -8.51 -11.25 4.23
CA ALA A 69 -8.92 -11.32 2.82
C ALA A 69 -9.13 -12.76 2.29
N ASN A 70 -9.34 -13.75 3.14
CA ASN A 70 -9.28 -15.18 2.80
C ASN A 70 -8.04 -15.53 1.96
N GLY A 71 -6.92 -14.88 2.24
CA GLY A 71 -5.67 -14.94 1.49
C GLY A 71 -4.51 -15.53 2.30
N ALA A 72 -3.30 -15.13 1.93
CA ALA A 72 -2.05 -15.63 2.52
C ALA A 72 -1.91 -15.31 4.03
N ALA A 73 -2.59 -14.27 4.52
CA ALA A 73 -2.56 -13.87 5.93
C ALA A 73 -3.41 -14.78 6.86
N SER A 74 -4.26 -15.66 6.30
CA SER A 74 -5.34 -16.33 7.04
C SER A 74 -4.90 -17.12 8.27
N GLU A 75 -3.76 -17.77 8.23
CA GLU A 75 -3.21 -18.54 9.34
C GLU A 75 -2.19 -17.73 10.14
N VAL A 76 -1.27 -17.06 9.44
CA VAL A 76 -0.10 -16.45 10.09
C VAL A 76 -0.45 -15.15 10.80
N ALA A 77 -1.34 -14.29 10.26
CA ALA A 77 -1.62 -13.01 10.87
C ALA A 77 -2.29 -13.12 12.24
N PRO A 78 -3.37 -13.91 12.43
CA PRO A 78 -3.96 -14.10 13.74
C PRO A 78 -2.98 -14.68 14.76
N GLU A 79 -2.18 -15.67 14.34
CA GLU A 79 -1.20 -16.35 15.17
C GLU A 79 -0.10 -15.39 15.64
N VAL A 80 0.52 -14.65 14.73
CA VAL A 80 1.64 -13.77 15.07
C VAL A 80 1.21 -12.60 15.94
N TYR A 81 0.02 -12.02 15.71
CA TYR A 81 -0.48 -10.93 16.54
C TYR A 81 -0.84 -11.40 17.95
N ALA A 82 -1.44 -12.58 18.08
CA ALA A 82 -1.72 -13.19 19.38
C ALA A 82 -0.41 -13.52 20.14
N ARG A 83 0.59 -14.08 19.46
CA ARG A 83 1.90 -14.37 20.07
C ARG A 83 2.68 -13.09 20.43
N ALA A 84 2.43 -12.00 19.74
CA ALA A 84 2.94 -10.67 20.11
C ALA A 84 2.24 -10.09 21.36
N GLY A 85 1.13 -10.68 21.80
CA GLY A 85 0.39 -10.31 23.02
C GLY A 85 -0.92 -9.57 22.79
N ALA A 86 -1.35 -9.35 21.55
CA ALA A 86 -2.61 -8.68 21.25
C ALA A 86 -3.82 -9.61 21.46
N GLU A 87 -4.98 -9.04 21.81
CA GLU A 87 -6.28 -9.71 21.73
C GLU A 87 -6.78 -9.67 20.29
N VAL A 88 -6.85 -10.81 19.62
CA VAL A 88 -7.08 -10.91 18.18
C VAL A 88 -8.45 -11.45 17.86
N ILE A 89 -9.18 -10.79 16.97
CA ILE A 89 -10.40 -11.25 16.35
C ILE A 89 -10.17 -11.34 14.85
N ALA A 90 -10.10 -12.55 14.31
CA ALA A 90 -9.89 -12.76 12.88
C ALA A 90 -11.22 -12.84 12.12
N ILE A 91 -11.29 -12.16 10.97
CA ILE A 91 -12.39 -12.28 10.00
C ILE A 91 -11.79 -12.58 8.61
N SER A 92 -12.62 -13.13 7.73
CA SER A 92 -12.19 -13.51 6.37
C SER A 92 -10.90 -14.34 6.38
N ASN A 93 -10.83 -15.33 7.27
CA ASN A 93 -9.64 -16.17 7.48
C ASN A 93 -9.89 -17.66 7.19
N GLN A 94 -10.89 -17.96 6.33
CA GLN A 94 -11.22 -19.32 5.91
C GLN A 94 -11.14 -19.47 4.40
N PRO A 95 -9.91 -19.51 3.84
CA PRO A 95 -9.71 -19.62 2.40
C PRO A 95 -10.23 -20.97 1.89
N ASN A 96 -10.99 -20.94 0.78
CA ASN A 96 -11.51 -22.15 0.14
C ASN A 96 -11.02 -22.30 -1.32
N GLY A 97 -10.11 -21.45 -1.76
CA GLY A 97 -9.57 -21.42 -3.12
C GLY A 97 -10.37 -20.57 -4.11
N LEU A 98 -11.57 -20.08 -3.72
CA LEU A 98 -12.45 -19.30 -4.59
C LEU A 98 -12.86 -17.95 -4.00
N ASN A 99 -12.66 -17.75 -2.69
CA ASN A 99 -13.18 -16.60 -1.94
C ASN A 99 -12.13 -15.55 -1.56
N ILE A 100 -10.91 -15.59 -2.12
CA ILE A 100 -9.89 -14.59 -1.88
C ILE A 100 -10.38 -13.20 -2.34
N ASN A 101 -10.23 -12.18 -1.49
CA ASN A 101 -10.69 -10.80 -1.70
C ASN A 101 -12.21 -10.64 -1.96
N GLU A 102 -13.02 -11.67 -1.72
CA GLU A 102 -14.47 -11.61 -1.96
C GLU A 102 -15.15 -10.78 -0.87
N ASN A 103 -15.44 -9.51 -1.19
CA ASN A 103 -16.03 -8.51 -0.29
C ASN A 103 -15.29 -8.38 1.05
N CYS A 104 -13.97 -8.48 1.04
CA CYS A 104 -13.12 -8.42 2.23
C CYS A 104 -11.73 -7.88 1.89
N GLY A 105 -10.89 -7.74 2.94
CA GLY A 105 -9.53 -7.27 2.83
C GLY A 105 -9.40 -5.78 2.53
N SER A 106 -8.23 -5.36 2.06
CA SER A 106 -7.86 -3.94 1.91
C SER A 106 -8.68 -3.16 0.88
N THR A 107 -9.44 -3.85 0.02
CA THR A 107 -10.30 -3.21 -0.99
C THR A 107 -11.77 -3.11 -0.59
N HIS A 108 -12.19 -3.79 0.49
CA HIS A 108 -13.56 -3.83 1.01
C HIS A 108 -13.54 -3.78 2.54
N LEU A 109 -13.53 -2.57 3.08
CA LEU A 109 -13.31 -2.31 4.51
C LEU A 109 -14.59 -2.32 5.36
N GLU A 110 -15.76 -2.42 4.73
CA GLU A 110 -17.06 -2.24 5.39
C GLU A 110 -17.27 -3.26 6.52
N ASN A 111 -16.94 -4.53 6.27
CA ASN A 111 -17.06 -5.59 7.26
C ASN A 111 -16.08 -5.39 8.41
N LEU A 112 -14.84 -5.00 8.12
CA LEU A 112 -13.83 -4.71 9.13
C LEU A 112 -14.27 -3.54 10.02
N ILE A 113 -14.75 -2.45 9.44
CA ILE A 113 -15.26 -1.26 10.18
C ILE A 113 -16.42 -1.66 11.09
N ALA A 114 -17.35 -2.46 10.59
CA ALA A 114 -18.48 -2.93 11.37
C ALA A 114 -18.03 -3.80 12.56
N GLU A 115 -17.09 -4.72 12.34
CA GLU A 115 -16.63 -5.62 13.39
C GLU A 115 -15.74 -4.88 14.42
N VAL A 116 -14.90 -3.93 14.03
CA VAL A 116 -14.15 -3.06 14.96
C VAL A 116 -15.10 -2.38 15.95
N LYS A 117 -16.16 -1.76 15.44
CA LYS A 117 -17.16 -1.06 16.28
C LYS A 117 -17.93 -2.04 17.18
N LYS A 118 -18.34 -3.17 16.65
CA LYS A 118 -19.11 -4.19 17.37
C LYS A 118 -18.31 -4.79 18.52
N GLN A 119 -17.02 -5.04 18.32
CA GLN A 119 -16.13 -5.65 19.30
C GLN A 119 -15.50 -4.64 20.27
N GLY A 120 -15.66 -3.34 20.01
CA GLY A 120 -14.98 -2.29 20.76
C GLY A 120 -13.47 -2.46 20.68
N ALA A 121 -12.95 -2.80 19.48
CA ALA A 121 -11.54 -2.99 19.26
C ALA A 121 -10.80 -1.65 19.17
N ASP A 122 -9.51 -1.63 19.52
CA ASP A 122 -8.66 -0.44 19.44
C ASP A 122 -8.35 -0.07 17.99
N LEU A 123 -8.28 -1.11 17.13
CA LEU A 123 -8.06 -0.94 15.70
C LEU A 123 -8.55 -2.15 14.91
N GLY A 124 -8.70 -1.94 13.60
CA GLY A 124 -8.81 -2.98 12.59
C GLY A 124 -7.59 -2.98 11.69
N ILE A 125 -7.18 -4.14 11.22
CA ILE A 125 -6.13 -4.34 10.20
C ILE A 125 -6.75 -5.08 9.03
N ALA A 126 -6.57 -4.56 7.82
CA ALA A 126 -6.94 -5.22 6.57
C ALA A 126 -5.69 -5.55 5.75
N HIS A 127 -5.56 -6.82 5.41
CA HIS A 127 -4.59 -7.29 4.42
C HIS A 127 -5.24 -7.44 3.05
N ASP A 128 -4.45 -7.55 2.01
CA ASP A 128 -4.89 -8.00 0.70
C ASP A 128 -4.61 -9.50 0.52
N GLY A 129 -4.96 -10.04 -0.65
CA GLY A 129 -4.93 -11.49 -0.87
C GLY A 129 -3.55 -12.14 -0.74
N ASP A 130 -2.47 -11.44 -1.08
CA ASP A 130 -1.09 -11.94 -0.95
C ASP A 130 -0.33 -11.33 0.25
N ALA A 131 -1.07 -10.56 1.09
CA ALA A 131 -0.62 -10.06 2.39
C ALA A 131 0.60 -9.12 2.34
N ASP A 132 0.88 -8.50 1.21
CA ASP A 132 1.97 -7.53 1.07
C ASP A 132 1.53 -6.10 1.45
N ARG A 133 0.24 -5.88 1.73
CA ARG A 133 -0.36 -4.60 2.12
C ARG A 133 -0.98 -4.65 3.51
N CYS A 134 -0.99 -3.49 4.14
CA CYS A 134 -1.67 -3.24 5.40
C CYS A 134 -2.40 -1.90 5.33
N LEU A 135 -3.70 -1.93 5.52
CA LEU A 135 -4.50 -0.76 5.86
C LEU A 135 -5.02 -0.91 7.29
N ALA A 136 -5.22 0.19 7.97
CA ALA A 136 -5.75 0.16 9.32
C ALA A 136 -7.03 1.00 9.44
N ILE A 137 -7.88 0.61 10.40
CA ILE A 137 -9.10 1.32 10.79
C ILE A 137 -8.97 1.68 12.26
N ASP A 138 -9.23 2.91 12.63
CA ASP A 138 -9.25 3.31 14.05
C ASP A 138 -10.55 2.86 14.75
N ALA A 139 -10.59 2.98 16.07
CA ALA A 139 -11.75 2.58 16.88
C ALA A 139 -13.06 3.31 16.49
N ALA A 140 -12.98 4.46 15.85
CA ALA A 140 -14.13 5.21 15.35
C ALA A 140 -14.59 4.76 13.94
N GLY A 141 -13.79 3.94 13.26
CA GLY A 141 -14.03 3.45 11.91
C GLY A 141 -13.41 4.31 10.81
N ASN A 142 -12.47 5.19 11.13
CA ASN A 142 -11.76 5.99 10.14
C ASN A 142 -10.60 5.21 9.54
N LEU A 143 -10.42 5.36 8.23
CA LEU A 143 -9.31 4.75 7.50
C LEU A 143 -7.98 5.44 7.83
N VAL A 144 -7.00 4.64 8.18
CA VAL A 144 -5.59 4.98 8.32
C VAL A 144 -4.83 4.20 7.23
N ASP A 145 -4.66 4.85 6.07
CA ASP A 145 -4.07 4.23 4.89
C ASP A 145 -2.53 4.20 4.94
N GLY A 146 -1.90 3.72 3.86
CA GLY A 146 -0.45 3.60 3.80
C GLY A 146 0.30 4.91 4.03
N ASP A 147 -0.24 6.04 3.59
CA ASP A 147 0.39 7.34 3.82
C ASP A 147 0.40 7.70 5.32
N TYR A 148 -0.73 7.47 6.02
CA TYR A 148 -0.77 7.67 7.48
C TYR A 148 0.19 6.73 8.21
N ILE A 149 0.22 5.44 7.84
CA ILE A 149 1.10 4.46 8.45
C ILE A 149 2.57 4.86 8.25
N LEU A 150 2.95 5.22 7.02
CA LEU A 150 4.30 5.73 6.71
C LEU A 150 4.64 6.96 7.54
N ALA A 151 3.72 7.93 7.67
CA ALA A 151 3.96 9.14 8.45
C ALA A 151 4.16 8.83 9.95
N ILE A 152 3.35 7.91 10.50
CA ILE A 152 3.47 7.47 11.89
C ILE A 152 4.84 6.81 12.12
N LEU A 153 5.22 5.86 11.26
CA LEU A 153 6.48 5.13 11.37
C LEU A 153 7.69 6.06 11.15
N ALA A 154 7.62 6.94 10.14
CA ALA A 154 8.69 7.89 9.84
C ALA A 154 9.00 8.80 11.04
N LYS A 155 7.96 9.31 11.68
CA LYS A 155 8.09 10.18 12.86
C LYS A 155 8.61 9.41 14.08
N GLU A 156 8.09 8.21 14.34
CA GLU A 156 8.53 7.37 15.47
C GLU A 156 9.99 6.96 15.32
N TRP A 157 10.40 6.53 14.15
CA TRP A 157 11.77 6.08 13.89
C TRP A 157 12.75 7.21 13.59
N LYS A 158 12.25 8.45 13.45
CA LYS A 158 13.04 9.64 13.13
C LYS A 158 13.93 9.41 11.92
N VAL A 159 13.34 8.82 10.87
CA VAL A 159 14.08 8.61 9.61
C VAL A 159 14.45 9.96 8.99
N GLN A 160 15.54 10.02 8.25
CA GLN A 160 15.94 11.24 7.54
C GLN A 160 15.11 11.44 6.27
N THR A 161 14.78 10.34 5.60
CA THR A 161 14.07 10.35 4.31
C THR A 161 13.06 9.22 4.27
N VAL A 162 11.89 9.50 3.68
CA VAL A 162 10.88 8.50 3.30
C VAL A 162 10.73 8.52 1.79
N VAL A 163 10.66 7.33 1.19
CA VAL A 163 10.42 7.18 -0.25
C VAL A 163 8.96 6.84 -0.48
N GLY A 164 8.29 7.56 -1.37
CA GLY A 164 6.92 7.27 -1.79
C GLY A 164 6.74 7.45 -3.29
N THR A 165 5.49 7.39 -3.74
CA THR A 165 5.20 7.53 -5.17
C THR A 165 4.60 8.90 -5.49
N VAL A 166 4.39 9.15 -6.79
CA VAL A 166 3.64 10.33 -7.26
C VAL A 166 2.19 10.35 -6.74
N MET A 167 1.68 9.23 -6.21
CA MET A 167 0.33 9.14 -5.65
C MET A 167 0.26 9.48 -4.16
N THR A 168 1.39 9.55 -3.46
CA THR A 168 1.45 9.93 -2.03
C THR A 168 0.74 11.27 -1.81
N ASN A 169 -0.18 11.32 -0.83
CA ASN A 169 -1.04 12.47 -0.58
C ASN A 169 -0.24 13.74 -0.23
N LEU A 170 -0.70 14.89 -0.71
CA LEU A 170 -0.05 16.18 -0.42
C LEU A 170 0.04 16.47 1.09
N GLY A 171 -0.94 16.01 1.87
CA GLY A 171 -0.93 16.12 3.33
C GLY A 171 0.22 15.39 3.98
N PHE A 172 0.60 14.22 3.45
CA PHE A 172 1.78 13.50 3.87
C PHE A 172 3.06 14.32 3.59
N ILE A 173 3.20 14.83 2.36
CA ILE A 173 4.38 15.60 1.95
C ILE A 173 4.57 16.81 2.85
N LYS A 174 3.47 17.54 3.15
CA LYS A 174 3.50 18.68 4.07
C LYS A 174 3.91 18.27 5.48
N ALA A 175 3.32 17.22 6.02
CA ALA A 175 3.64 16.74 7.37
C ALA A 175 5.10 16.30 7.50
N MET A 176 5.66 15.65 6.48
CA MET A 176 7.10 15.29 6.46
C MET A 176 7.98 16.53 6.42
N THR A 177 7.64 17.50 5.58
CA THR A 177 8.38 18.78 5.49
C THR A 177 8.36 19.52 6.83
N GLU A 178 7.22 19.61 7.50
CA GLU A 178 7.07 20.28 8.81
C GLU A 178 7.88 19.58 9.92
N THR A 179 8.07 18.27 9.81
CA THR A 179 8.87 17.50 10.76
C THR A 179 10.34 17.39 10.39
N GLY A 180 10.77 18.01 9.27
CA GLY A 180 12.14 17.98 8.80
C GLY A 180 12.57 16.66 8.18
N ILE A 181 11.60 15.79 7.83
CA ILE A 181 11.84 14.52 7.14
C ILE A 181 11.78 14.78 5.62
N ALA A 182 12.83 14.41 4.90
CA ALA A 182 12.84 14.52 3.45
C ALA A 182 11.88 13.49 2.81
N PHE A 183 11.27 13.88 1.69
CA PHE A 183 10.43 13.01 0.89
C PHE A 183 11.02 12.84 -0.51
N GLU A 184 11.31 11.62 -0.90
CA GLU A 184 11.70 11.26 -2.26
C GLU A 184 10.57 10.60 -3.01
N LYS A 185 10.31 11.10 -4.22
CA LYS A 185 9.17 10.72 -5.04
C LYS A 185 9.60 9.84 -6.21
N THR A 186 8.94 8.70 -6.39
CA THR A 186 9.15 7.78 -7.51
C THR A 186 7.89 7.67 -8.40
N PRO A 187 7.98 7.06 -9.58
CA PRO A 187 6.82 6.55 -10.29
C PRO A 187 6.01 5.58 -9.42
N VAL A 188 4.75 5.30 -9.82
CA VAL A 188 3.91 4.31 -9.15
C VAL A 188 4.46 2.89 -9.38
N GLY A 189 4.58 2.15 -8.32
CA GLY A 189 5.04 0.76 -8.30
C GLY A 189 6.07 0.53 -7.19
N ASP A 190 5.83 -0.50 -6.40
CA ASP A 190 6.67 -0.93 -5.27
C ASP A 190 8.14 -1.14 -5.68
N ARG A 191 8.37 -1.60 -6.90
CA ARG A 191 9.70 -1.76 -7.48
C ARG A 191 10.49 -0.44 -7.51
N TYR A 192 9.89 0.65 -8.01
CA TYR A 192 10.57 1.95 -8.09
C TYR A 192 10.87 2.52 -6.71
N VAL A 193 9.96 2.28 -5.74
CA VAL A 193 10.21 2.64 -4.34
C VAL A 193 11.42 1.87 -3.81
N LEU A 194 11.45 0.55 -3.97
CA LEU A 194 12.56 -0.29 -3.51
C LEU A 194 13.88 0.08 -4.19
N GLU A 195 13.90 0.26 -5.52
CA GLU A 195 15.09 0.65 -6.27
C GLU A 195 15.68 1.98 -5.77
N ASN A 196 14.83 2.99 -5.54
CA ASN A 196 15.25 4.25 -4.95
C ASN A 196 15.83 4.07 -3.55
N MET A 197 15.14 3.30 -2.70
CA MET A 197 15.60 2.99 -1.33
C MET A 197 16.97 2.29 -1.33
N LEU A 198 17.18 1.35 -2.26
CA LEU A 198 18.45 0.63 -2.38
C LEU A 198 19.58 1.54 -2.86
N ALA A 199 19.33 2.34 -3.88
CA ALA A 199 20.32 3.25 -4.46
C ALA A 199 20.80 4.32 -3.48
N ASN A 200 19.90 4.82 -2.62
CA ASN A 200 20.17 5.94 -1.72
C ASN A 200 20.33 5.53 -0.23
N GLY A 201 20.23 4.24 0.07
CA GLY A 201 20.37 3.74 1.45
C GLY A 201 19.18 4.03 2.38
N HIS A 202 18.02 4.36 1.83
CA HIS A 202 16.83 4.69 2.64
C HIS A 202 16.23 3.44 3.29
N LYS A 203 15.63 3.60 4.48
CA LYS A 203 15.15 2.52 5.32
C LYS A 203 13.65 2.30 5.26
N LEU A 204 12.88 3.34 4.94
CA LEU A 204 11.43 3.35 4.96
C LEU A 204 10.89 3.95 3.65
N GLY A 205 9.97 3.25 3.04
CA GLY A 205 9.25 3.70 1.87
C GLY A 205 7.98 2.91 1.65
N GLY A 206 7.14 3.36 0.73
CA GLY A 206 5.91 2.65 0.42
C GLY A 206 4.91 3.46 -0.37
N GLU A 207 3.69 2.96 -0.40
CA GLU A 207 2.59 3.49 -1.17
C GLU A 207 1.33 3.68 -0.32
N GLN A 208 0.46 4.59 -0.75
CA GLN A 208 -0.85 4.82 -0.14
C GLN A 208 -1.69 3.53 -0.03
N SER A 209 -1.50 2.59 -0.95
CA SER A 209 -2.16 1.28 -0.95
C SER A 209 -1.86 0.40 0.28
N GLY A 210 -0.89 0.79 1.10
CA GLY A 210 -0.46 0.04 2.27
C GLY A 210 0.72 -0.90 2.02
N HIS A 211 1.32 -0.89 0.82
CA HIS A 211 2.55 -1.61 0.54
C HIS A 211 3.73 -0.84 1.13
N ILE A 212 4.23 -1.28 2.28
CA ILE A 212 5.26 -0.57 3.05
C ILE A 212 6.50 -1.44 3.16
N ILE A 213 7.65 -0.87 2.78
CA ILE A 213 8.95 -1.49 2.78
C ILE A 213 9.77 -0.95 3.95
N MET A 214 10.22 -1.84 4.80
CA MET A 214 11.05 -1.57 5.98
C MET A 214 12.36 -2.34 5.85
N ARG A 215 13.35 -1.73 5.19
CA ARG A 215 14.59 -2.41 4.74
C ARG A 215 15.46 -3.01 5.85
N ASP A 216 15.31 -2.55 7.06
CA ASP A 216 16.01 -3.17 8.19
C ASP A 216 15.44 -4.59 8.52
N PHE A 217 14.26 -4.94 7.96
CA PHE A 217 13.57 -6.21 8.21
C PHE A 217 13.30 -7.02 6.95
N ALA A 218 12.91 -6.36 5.84
CA ALA A 218 12.56 -7.02 4.58
C ALA A 218 12.82 -6.13 3.37
N ASN A 219 13.16 -6.73 2.22
CA ASN A 219 13.33 -6.04 0.93
C ASN A 219 12.05 -6.06 0.07
N THR A 220 10.90 -6.18 0.69
CA THR A 220 9.58 -6.14 0.04
C THR A 220 8.56 -5.56 1.01
N GLY A 221 7.41 -5.15 0.51
CA GLY A 221 6.27 -4.85 1.36
C GLY A 221 5.81 -6.11 2.08
N ASP A 222 5.48 -5.95 3.35
CA ASP A 222 5.00 -7.00 4.23
C ASP A 222 3.91 -6.40 5.13
N GLY A 223 2.67 -6.82 4.86
CA GLY A 223 1.50 -6.29 5.58
C GLY A 223 1.49 -6.69 7.05
N LEU A 224 1.95 -7.90 7.38
CA LEU A 224 1.97 -8.38 8.76
C LEU A 224 3.03 -7.63 9.59
N LEU A 225 4.21 -7.46 9.02
CA LEU A 225 5.27 -6.65 9.62
C LEU A 225 4.79 -5.21 9.83
N THR A 226 4.11 -4.63 8.83
CA THR A 226 3.57 -3.27 8.89
C THR A 226 2.57 -3.12 10.03
N ALA A 227 1.65 -4.05 10.18
CA ALA A 227 0.66 -4.05 11.26
C ALA A 227 1.33 -4.18 12.64
N LEU A 228 2.31 -5.07 12.78
CA LEU A 228 3.07 -5.25 14.02
C LEU A 228 3.82 -3.98 14.40
N GLN A 229 4.48 -3.32 13.45
CA GLN A 229 5.20 -2.07 13.73
C GLN A 229 4.23 -0.93 14.09
N LEU A 230 3.06 -0.82 13.42
CA LEU A 230 2.02 0.15 13.77
C LEU A 230 1.52 -0.07 15.21
N MET A 231 1.14 -1.30 15.55
CA MET A 231 0.72 -1.66 16.91
C MET A 231 1.84 -1.45 17.95
N SER A 232 3.10 -1.68 17.56
CA SER A 232 4.26 -1.39 18.42
C SER A 232 4.36 0.10 18.75
N VAL A 233 4.07 0.99 17.79
CA VAL A 233 4.02 2.44 18.06
C VAL A 233 2.88 2.79 19.01
N MET A 234 1.70 2.18 18.87
CA MET A 234 0.58 2.36 19.81
C MET A 234 0.98 1.92 21.21
N ALA A 235 1.54 0.72 21.37
CA ALA A 235 1.96 0.18 22.66
C ALA A 235 3.03 1.02 23.35
N LYS A 236 4.05 1.48 22.61
CA LYS A 236 5.13 2.34 23.13
C LYS A 236 4.65 3.71 23.56
N SER A 237 3.88 4.36 22.70
CA SER A 237 3.42 5.73 22.91
C SER A 237 2.22 5.82 23.87
N LYS A 238 1.53 4.71 24.09
CA LYS A 238 0.25 4.61 24.79
C LYS A 238 -0.84 5.52 24.19
N LYS A 239 -0.76 5.73 22.86
CA LYS A 239 -1.72 6.53 22.10
C LYS A 239 -2.62 5.62 21.30
N SER A 240 -3.88 6.02 21.16
CA SER A 240 -4.80 5.41 20.22
C SER A 240 -4.35 5.63 18.76
N LEU A 241 -4.83 4.79 17.86
CA LEU A 241 -4.56 4.97 16.42
C LEU A 241 -5.10 6.32 15.92
N SER A 242 -6.28 6.75 16.41
CA SER A 242 -6.84 8.07 16.09
C SER A 242 -5.95 9.24 16.51
N GLU A 243 -5.24 9.12 17.64
CA GLU A 243 -4.28 10.14 18.08
C GLU A 243 -3.01 10.12 17.23
N LEU A 244 -2.52 8.94 16.86
CA LEU A 244 -1.36 8.81 15.99
C LEU A 244 -1.66 9.32 14.57
N ALA A 245 -2.86 9.09 14.06
CA ALA A 245 -3.29 9.57 12.74
C ALA A 245 -3.33 11.10 12.61
N LYS A 246 -3.31 11.85 13.72
CA LYS A 246 -3.13 13.32 13.70
C LYS A 246 -1.75 13.77 13.20
N VAL A 247 -0.86 12.85 12.87
CA VAL A 247 0.46 13.13 12.30
C VAL A 247 0.39 13.91 10.98
N MET A 248 -0.68 13.74 10.23
CA MET A 248 -0.94 14.46 8.98
C MET A 248 -2.44 14.78 8.83
N VAL A 249 -2.74 15.72 7.94
CA VAL A 249 -4.11 16.01 7.49
C VAL A 249 -4.21 15.65 6.02
N ARG A 250 -5.06 14.68 5.69
CA ARG A 250 -5.26 14.23 4.32
C ARG A 250 -5.94 15.32 3.49
N PHE A 251 -5.38 15.63 2.36
CA PHE A 251 -6.06 16.45 1.35
C PHE A 251 -7.10 15.61 0.63
N PRO A 252 -8.33 16.12 0.48
CA PRO A 252 -9.32 15.51 -0.38
C PRO A 252 -8.75 15.25 -1.77
N GLN A 253 -8.89 14.02 -2.25
CA GLN A 253 -8.35 13.55 -3.52
C GLN A 253 -9.49 12.99 -4.38
N VAL A 254 -9.54 13.42 -5.62
CA VAL A 254 -10.45 12.88 -6.64
C VAL A 254 -9.64 12.29 -7.77
N LEU A 255 -9.98 11.07 -8.17
CA LEU A 255 -9.35 10.36 -9.28
C LEU A 255 -10.43 9.98 -10.30
N ILE A 256 -10.30 10.49 -11.52
CA ILE A 256 -11.20 10.19 -12.63
C ILE A 256 -10.42 9.45 -13.72
N ASN A 257 -10.91 8.28 -14.11
CA ASN A 257 -10.40 7.56 -15.26
C ASN A 257 -11.13 8.02 -16.54
N VAL A 258 -10.38 8.37 -17.56
CA VAL A 258 -10.90 8.77 -18.87
C VAL A 258 -10.51 7.69 -19.88
N ASP A 259 -11.50 6.85 -20.20
CA ASP A 259 -11.35 5.73 -21.11
C ASP A 259 -11.51 6.14 -22.59
N GLY A 260 -11.01 5.30 -23.50
CA GLY A 260 -11.26 5.45 -24.94
C GLY A 260 -10.53 6.61 -25.60
N VAL A 261 -9.42 7.07 -25.00
CA VAL A 261 -8.64 8.22 -25.47
C VAL A 261 -7.27 7.82 -25.99
N ASN A 262 -6.75 8.58 -26.97
CA ASN A 262 -5.39 8.40 -27.46
C ASN A 262 -4.38 9.01 -26.49
N LYS A 263 -3.91 8.19 -25.54
CA LYS A 263 -2.99 8.61 -24.49
C LYS A 263 -1.62 9.13 -24.99
N ALA A 264 -1.23 8.84 -26.24
CA ALA A 264 0.03 9.32 -26.83
C ALA A 264 0.06 10.85 -26.97
N ASN A 265 -1.09 11.47 -27.16
CA ASN A 265 -1.22 12.91 -27.34
C ASN A 265 -1.33 13.70 -26.01
N LEU A 266 -1.33 13.01 -24.86
CA LEU A 266 -1.50 13.66 -23.55
C LEU A 266 -0.44 14.75 -23.29
N THR A 267 0.82 14.47 -23.63
CA THR A 267 1.94 15.39 -23.37
C THR A 267 2.07 16.49 -24.43
N THR A 268 1.37 16.39 -25.57
CA THR A 268 1.47 17.32 -26.69
C THR A 268 0.32 18.32 -26.78
N SER A 269 -0.81 18.06 -26.09
CA SER A 269 -1.96 18.98 -26.08
C SER A 269 -1.65 20.25 -25.30
N LYS A 270 -1.60 21.37 -26.00
CA LYS A 270 -1.42 22.70 -25.41
C LYS A 270 -2.61 23.13 -24.55
N ALA A 271 -3.82 22.69 -24.93
CA ALA A 271 -5.04 23.01 -24.20
C ALA A 271 -5.04 22.35 -22.82
N ILE A 272 -4.66 21.05 -22.75
CA ILE A 272 -4.54 20.34 -21.48
C ILE A 272 -3.44 20.97 -20.61
N ALA A 273 -2.26 21.26 -21.18
CA ALA A 273 -1.17 21.88 -20.44
C ALA A 273 -1.54 23.26 -19.88
N ALA A 274 -2.25 24.10 -20.65
CA ALA A 274 -2.73 25.40 -20.17
C ALA A 274 -3.75 25.23 -19.03
N ALA A 275 -4.73 24.33 -19.19
CA ALA A 275 -5.73 24.07 -18.16
C ALA A 275 -5.12 23.55 -16.85
N ILE A 276 -4.07 22.73 -16.92
CA ILE A 276 -3.33 22.29 -15.74
C ILE A 276 -2.69 23.50 -15.06
N GLY A 277 -1.93 24.32 -15.78
CA GLY A 277 -1.24 25.48 -15.23
C GLY A 277 -2.17 26.51 -14.59
N ASP A 278 -3.33 26.76 -15.22
CA ASP A 278 -4.35 27.68 -14.70
C ASP A 278 -4.95 27.16 -13.37
N ASN A 279 -5.19 25.86 -13.27
CA ASN A 279 -5.75 25.27 -12.06
C ASN A 279 -4.69 25.08 -10.97
N GLU A 280 -3.45 24.73 -11.31
CA GLU A 280 -2.34 24.70 -10.35
C GLU A 280 -2.10 26.09 -9.74
N SER A 281 -2.20 27.16 -10.55
CA SER A 281 -2.11 28.52 -10.05
C SER A 281 -3.21 28.88 -9.05
N LYS A 282 -4.43 28.35 -9.24
CA LYS A 282 -5.55 28.54 -8.29
C LYS A 282 -5.38 27.72 -7.02
N LEU A 283 -4.87 26.51 -7.15
CA LEU A 283 -4.62 25.61 -6.02
C LEU A 283 -3.45 26.08 -5.15
N GLY A 284 -2.44 26.71 -5.75
CA GLY A 284 -1.23 27.18 -5.06
C GLY A 284 -0.53 26.02 -4.32
N ALA A 285 -0.12 26.28 -3.08
CA ALA A 285 0.51 25.29 -2.24
C ALA A 285 -0.48 24.28 -1.59
N ASN A 286 -1.79 24.49 -1.78
CA ASN A 286 -2.84 23.74 -1.09
C ASN A 286 -3.60 22.79 -2.03
N GLY A 287 -2.97 22.39 -3.10
CA GLY A 287 -3.47 21.37 -4.00
C GLY A 287 -2.47 21.01 -5.06
N ARG A 288 -2.80 20.00 -5.84
CA ARG A 288 -1.98 19.57 -6.98
C ARG A 288 -2.82 18.80 -7.99
N ILE A 289 -2.31 18.73 -9.20
CA ILE A 289 -2.91 18.01 -10.30
C ILE A 289 -1.89 16.97 -10.81
N LEU A 290 -2.36 15.76 -11.07
CA LEU A 290 -1.57 14.72 -11.69
C LEU A 290 -2.37 14.07 -12.82
N LEU A 291 -1.95 14.32 -14.06
CA LEU A 291 -2.45 13.61 -15.24
C LEU A 291 -1.41 12.58 -15.68
N ARG A 292 -1.84 11.32 -15.84
CA ARG A 292 -0.95 10.28 -16.34
C ARG A 292 -1.69 9.28 -17.21
N ALA A 293 -1.02 8.80 -18.25
CA ALA A 293 -1.45 7.64 -18.99
C ALA A 293 -1.33 6.37 -18.13
N SER A 294 -2.32 5.48 -18.20
CA SER A 294 -2.19 4.15 -17.59
C SER A 294 -1.15 3.33 -18.37
N GLY A 295 -0.30 2.60 -17.65
CA GLY A 295 0.69 1.70 -18.27
C GLY A 295 0.04 0.50 -18.94
N THR A 296 -0.99 -0.07 -18.32
CA THR A 296 -1.63 -1.33 -18.70
C THR A 296 -2.96 -1.17 -19.42
N GLU A 297 -3.65 -0.05 -19.24
CA GLU A 297 -5.01 0.18 -19.74
C GLU A 297 -5.04 1.34 -20.76
N PRO A 298 -5.97 1.36 -21.70
CA PRO A 298 -6.13 2.44 -22.70
C PRO A 298 -6.88 3.63 -22.11
N LEU A 299 -6.39 4.20 -21.01
CA LEU A 299 -7.00 5.33 -20.33
C LEU A 299 -5.99 6.35 -19.79
N VAL A 300 -6.48 7.56 -19.52
CA VAL A 300 -5.77 8.62 -18.82
C VAL A 300 -6.39 8.79 -17.44
N ARG A 301 -5.56 8.87 -16.42
CA ARG A 301 -5.96 9.12 -15.03
C ARG A 301 -5.78 10.59 -14.71
N VAL A 302 -6.85 11.24 -14.28
CA VAL A 302 -6.89 12.62 -13.83
C VAL A 302 -7.04 12.61 -12.32
N MET A 303 -6.01 12.99 -11.60
CA MET A 303 -6.03 13.10 -10.15
C MET A 303 -5.88 14.55 -9.73
N VAL A 304 -6.73 14.99 -8.80
CA VAL A 304 -6.68 16.32 -8.20
C VAL A 304 -6.77 16.20 -6.69
N GLU A 305 -5.89 16.89 -6.00
CA GLU A 305 -5.96 17.12 -4.56
C GLU A 305 -6.19 18.60 -4.31
N ALA A 306 -7.07 18.93 -3.36
CA ALA A 306 -7.41 20.31 -3.00
C ALA A 306 -7.78 20.40 -1.52
N GLU A 307 -7.92 21.64 -0.98
CA GLU A 307 -8.35 21.88 0.41
C GLU A 307 -9.76 21.36 0.70
N SER A 308 -10.63 21.25 -0.32
CA SER A 308 -11.97 20.71 -0.18
C SER A 308 -12.30 19.69 -1.26
N ALA A 309 -13.14 18.72 -0.90
CA ALA A 309 -13.62 17.71 -1.84
C ALA A 309 -14.37 18.35 -3.02
N VAL A 310 -15.13 19.40 -2.77
CA VAL A 310 -15.89 20.14 -3.80
C VAL A 310 -14.95 20.75 -4.84
N MET A 311 -13.87 21.39 -4.39
CA MET A 311 -12.88 21.98 -5.30
C MET A 311 -12.12 20.90 -6.09
N ALA A 312 -11.73 19.80 -5.43
CA ALA A 312 -11.05 18.69 -6.10
C ALA A 312 -11.93 18.07 -7.20
N GLU A 313 -13.23 17.84 -6.90
CA GLU A 313 -14.21 17.28 -7.84
C GLU A 313 -14.46 18.22 -9.04
N GLU A 314 -14.65 19.52 -8.78
CA GLU A 314 -14.89 20.50 -9.84
C GLU A 314 -13.72 20.56 -10.82
N ILE A 315 -12.49 20.63 -10.33
CA ILE A 315 -11.29 20.69 -11.17
C ILE A 315 -11.07 19.36 -11.90
N ALA A 316 -11.19 18.23 -11.20
CA ALA A 316 -11.01 16.91 -11.79
C ALA A 316 -12.01 16.64 -12.91
N SER A 317 -13.30 16.98 -12.71
CA SER A 317 -14.35 16.80 -13.70
C SER A 317 -14.12 17.67 -14.95
N LYS A 318 -13.72 18.94 -14.77
CA LYS A 318 -13.39 19.83 -15.90
C LYS A 318 -12.20 19.34 -16.71
N LEU A 319 -11.14 18.89 -16.02
CA LEU A 319 -9.96 18.33 -16.69
C LEU A 319 -10.27 17.01 -17.39
N ALA A 320 -11.05 16.13 -16.79
CA ALA A 320 -11.47 14.87 -17.40
C ALA A 320 -12.30 15.09 -18.68
N ALA A 321 -13.21 16.07 -18.66
CA ALA A 321 -13.99 16.47 -19.85
C ALA A 321 -13.07 17.02 -20.96
N LEU A 322 -12.10 17.87 -20.62
CA LEU A 322 -11.11 18.39 -21.57
C LEU A 322 -10.23 17.28 -22.15
N VAL A 323 -9.74 16.36 -21.31
CA VAL A 323 -8.93 15.20 -21.76
C VAL A 323 -9.74 14.37 -22.76
N ARG A 324 -11.03 14.11 -22.49
CA ARG A 324 -11.90 13.37 -23.41
C ARG A 324 -12.06 14.11 -24.73
N LEU A 325 -12.23 15.43 -24.71
CA LEU A 325 -12.40 16.24 -25.93
C LEU A 325 -11.13 16.29 -26.78
N GLU A 326 -9.98 16.48 -26.15
CA GLU A 326 -8.69 16.70 -26.82
C GLU A 326 -8.02 15.41 -27.33
N LEU A 327 -8.31 14.28 -26.69
CA LEU A 327 -7.65 13.00 -26.94
C LEU A 327 -8.58 11.95 -27.56
N SER A 328 -9.83 12.31 -27.92
CA SER A 328 -10.75 11.42 -28.66
C SER A 328 -10.29 11.12 -30.06
#